data_7a76c927efe00e91ffde24f3adf0f9ac
#
_entry.id   7a76c927efe00e91ffde24f3adf0f9ac
#
_cell.length_a   1.000
_cell.length_b   1.000
_cell.length_c   1.000
_cell.angle_alpha   90.00
_cell.angle_beta   90.00
_cell.angle_gamma   90.00
#
_symmetry.space_group_name_H-M   'P 1'
#
loop_
_entity.id
_entity.type
_entity.pdbx_description
1 polymer ?
#
loop_
_entity_poly.entity_id
_entity_poly.type
_entity_poly.pdbx_seq_one_letter_code
_entity_poly.pdbx_strand_id
1 'polypeptide(L)'
;MSKRPLGQNFLFDPSILGRMIQAARLSPGDTVVEIGPGHGRLTAMLAEQAKMVIAIELDAKLYERLRETLSAYDNIEVVHSDALQYPYETLDAFKVVANIPYYITTPIIFKLFEHRSRLTSITVTVQREVARRIVAGPGGKDYGVLSLMVQYYGQPKLEFIVPRGAFRPVPKVDSAVVHIELHENPPVAVRDERFFFRVIKTAFSQRRKMLLNALRPISGDIKERLILAGIDPARRAETLSMEEFAKLSDELLSKH
;
A
#
# COMPACT_ATOMS: atom_id res chain seq x y z
N MET A 1 26.13 18.01 6.15
CA MET A 1 25.48 16.76 6.63
C MET A 1 25.43 15.80 5.44
N SER A 2 26.11 14.66 5.53
CA SER A 2 26.09 13.62 4.47
C SER A 2 24.67 13.06 4.39
N LYS A 3 23.99 13.27 3.24
CA LYS A 3 22.71 12.63 2.94
C LYS A 3 22.95 11.11 2.97
N ARG A 4 22.28 10.38 3.88
CA ARG A 4 22.28 8.91 3.84
C ARG A 4 21.85 8.48 2.45
N PRO A 5 22.55 7.53 1.81
CA PRO A 5 22.11 7.00 0.52
C PRO A 5 20.70 6.48 0.65
N LEU A 6 19.83 6.81 -0.30
CA LEU A 6 18.38 6.53 -0.31
C LEU A 6 18.02 5.03 -0.34
N GLY A 7 18.94 4.12 -0.02
CA GLY A 7 18.66 2.68 0.10
C GLY A 7 17.95 2.07 -1.11
N GLN A 8 18.21 2.59 -2.30
CA GLN A 8 17.55 2.19 -3.54
C GLN A 8 18.09 0.84 -4.02
N ASN A 9 17.20 -0.10 -4.30
CA ASN A 9 17.49 -1.37 -4.95
C ASN A 9 16.79 -1.38 -6.31
N PHE A 10 17.56 -1.24 -7.37
CA PHE A 10 17.01 -1.16 -8.73
C PHE A 10 16.71 -2.57 -9.25
N LEU A 11 15.49 -2.81 -9.67
CA LEU A 11 15.08 -4.03 -10.36
C LEU A 11 15.56 -3.95 -11.82
N PHE A 12 16.35 -4.92 -12.26
CA PHE A 12 16.97 -4.87 -13.59
C PHE A 12 16.61 -6.08 -14.47
N ASP A 13 16.01 -7.13 -13.91
CA ASP A 13 15.64 -8.34 -14.66
C ASP A 13 14.41 -8.09 -15.55
N PRO A 14 14.56 -8.13 -16.89
CA PRO A 14 13.47 -7.81 -17.80
C PRO A 14 12.29 -8.79 -17.70
N SER A 15 12.53 -10.05 -17.35
CA SER A 15 11.48 -11.06 -17.22
C SER A 15 10.58 -10.75 -16.03
N ILE A 16 11.15 -10.25 -14.94
CA ILE A 16 10.42 -9.84 -13.74
C ILE A 16 9.66 -8.55 -14.00
N LEU A 17 10.26 -7.58 -14.70
CA LEU A 17 9.56 -6.36 -15.11
C LEU A 17 8.36 -6.70 -16.01
N GLY A 18 8.51 -7.58 -16.99
CA GLY A 18 7.41 -8.03 -17.85
C GLY A 18 6.27 -8.69 -17.06
N ARG A 19 6.61 -9.56 -16.10
CA ARG A 19 5.60 -10.17 -15.20
C ARG A 19 4.91 -9.13 -14.30
N MET A 20 5.62 -8.10 -13.88
CA MET A 20 5.04 -7.02 -13.08
C MET A 20 4.01 -6.21 -13.90
N ILE A 21 4.31 -5.94 -15.17
CA ILE A 21 3.37 -5.28 -16.10
C ILE A 21 2.14 -6.16 -16.33
N GLN A 22 2.32 -7.46 -16.56
CA GLN A 22 1.20 -8.39 -16.67
C GLN A 22 0.32 -8.40 -15.42
N ALA A 23 0.93 -8.38 -14.23
CA ALA A 23 0.21 -8.30 -12.97
C ALA A 23 -0.56 -6.97 -12.80
N ALA A 24 -0.10 -5.90 -13.43
CA ALA A 24 -0.75 -4.57 -13.37
C ALA A 24 -2.03 -4.49 -14.23
N ARG A 25 -2.26 -5.45 -15.13
CA ARG A 25 -3.47 -5.53 -15.99
C ARG A 25 -3.78 -4.20 -16.68
N LEU A 26 -2.75 -3.65 -17.35
CA LEU A 26 -2.87 -2.37 -18.03
C LEU A 26 -3.73 -2.48 -19.29
N SER A 27 -4.39 -1.38 -19.63
CA SER A 27 -5.09 -1.15 -20.88
C SER A 27 -4.55 0.11 -21.57
N PRO A 28 -4.69 0.23 -22.92
CA PRO A 28 -4.17 1.39 -23.66
C PRO A 28 -4.78 2.75 -23.28
N GLY A 29 -5.86 2.75 -22.51
CA GLY A 29 -6.50 3.97 -22.00
C GLY A 29 -6.01 4.42 -20.63
N ASP A 30 -5.16 3.62 -19.95
CA ASP A 30 -4.76 3.88 -18.57
C ASP A 30 -3.74 5.01 -18.46
N THR A 31 -3.91 5.82 -17.41
CA THR A 31 -2.85 6.67 -16.86
C THR A 31 -2.16 5.90 -15.74
N VAL A 32 -0.83 5.74 -15.83
CA VAL A 32 -0.03 5.00 -14.86
C VAL A 32 0.91 5.97 -14.14
N VAL A 33 0.91 5.91 -12.82
CA VAL A 33 1.89 6.59 -11.98
C VAL A 33 2.96 5.59 -11.56
N GLU A 34 4.22 5.87 -11.89
CA GLU A 34 5.37 5.13 -11.39
C GLU A 34 6.10 5.93 -10.31
N ILE A 35 6.30 5.34 -9.14
CA ILE A 35 6.98 5.97 -8.02
C ILE A 35 8.40 5.40 -7.92
N GLY A 36 9.41 6.27 -8.05
CA GLY A 36 10.81 5.89 -8.03
C GLY A 36 11.24 5.11 -9.28
N PRO A 37 11.13 5.69 -10.48
CA PRO A 37 11.46 5.04 -11.76
C PRO A 37 12.93 4.64 -11.88
N GLY A 38 13.81 5.25 -11.09
CA GLY A 38 15.24 4.95 -11.05
C GLY A 38 15.92 5.15 -12.39
N HIS A 39 16.19 4.06 -13.12
CA HIS A 39 16.82 4.13 -14.46
C HIS A 39 15.82 4.12 -15.63
N GLY A 40 14.51 4.17 -15.37
CA GLY A 40 13.48 4.28 -16.39
C GLY A 40 13.15 2.99 -17.16
N ARG A 41 13.67 1.83 -16.74
CA ARG A 41 13.40 0.56 -17.43
C ARG A 41 11.95 0.14 -17.36
N LEU A 42 11.35 0.19 -16.18
CA LEU A 42 9.93 -0.09 -16.00
C LEU A 42 9.10 1.00 -16.69
N THR A 43 9.50 2.27 -16.57
CA THR A 43 8.84 3.41 -17.21
C THR A 43 8.67 3.21 -18.73
N ALA A 44 9.76 2.87 -19.43
CA ALA A 44 9.71 2.62 -20.88
C ALA A 44 8.73 1.48 -21.24
N MET A 45 8.77 0.38 -20.50
CA MET A 45 7.86 -0.76 -20.74
C MET A 45 6.40 -0.42 -20.40
N LEU A 46 6.15 0.43 -19.40
CA LEU A 46 4.81 0.94 -19.07
C LEU A 46 4.27 1.83 -20.19
N ALA A 47 5.11 2.67 -20.79
CA ALA A 47 4.74 3.56 -21.87
C ALA A 47 4.28 2.81 -23.15
N GLU A 48 4.76 1.59 -23.37
CA GLU A 48 4.31 0.72 -24.47
C GLU A 48 2.88 0.18 -24.27
N GLN A 49 2.36 0.20 -23.03
CA GLN A 49 1.08 -0.40 -22.65
C GLN A 49 0.01 0.61 -22.23
N ALA A 50 0.42 1.79 -21.77
CA ALA A 50 -0.45 2.80 -21.17
C ALA A 50 -0.63 4.01 -22.09
N LYS A 51 -1.73 4.75 -21.88
CA LYS A 51 -1.97 6.04 -22.52
C LYS A 51 -0.94 7.08 -22.08
N MET A 52 -0.64 7.13 -20.79
CA MET A 52 0.25 8.10 -20.17
C MET A 52 0.98 7.46 -19.00
N VAL A 53 2.26 7.75 -18.83
CA VAL A 53 3.06 7.37 -17.66
C VAL A 53 3.57 8.63 -16.98
N ILE A 54 3.25 8.78 -15.70
CA ILE A 54 3.76 9.86 -14.84
C ILE A 54 4.81 9.25 -13.91
N ALA A 55 6.08 9.54 -14.16
CA ALA A 55 7.23 8.99 -13.44
C ALA A 55 7.72 9.98 -12.38
N ILE A 56 7.44 9.72 -11.10
CA ILE A 56 7.78 10.61 -9.98
C ILE A 56 9.12 10.19 -9.38
N GLU A 57 10.14 11.05 -9.50
CA GLU A 57 11.48 10.81 -8.96
C GLU A 57 11.89 11.91 -7.97
N LEU A 58 12.39 11.48 -6.83
CA LEU A 58 12.85 12.39 -5.76
C LEU A 58 14.31 12.83 -5.95
N ASP A 59 15.15 11.97 -6.53
CA ASP A 59 16.57 12.27 -6.74
C ASP A 59 16.75 13.14 -7.99
N ALA A 60 17.24 14.37 -7.80
CA ALA A 60 17.41 15.34 -8.89
C ALA A 60 18.34 14.83 -10.02
N LYS A 61 19.38 14.02 -9.69
CA LYS A 61 20.32 13.50 -10.69
C LYS A 61 19.65 12.41 -11.54
N LEU A 62 18.86 11.54 -10.91
CA LEU A 62 18.07 10.54 -11.64
C LEU A 62 16.99 11.20 -12.48
N TYR A 63 16.31 12.21 -11.94
CA TYR A 63 15.33 13.00 -12.67
C TYR A 63 15.89 13.59 -13.98
N GLU A 64 17.02 14.31 -13.93
CA GLU A 64 17.63 14.89 -15.14
C GLU A 64 18.01 13.79 -16.15
N ARG A 65 18.63 12.70 -15.69
CA ARG A 65 18.97 11.58 -16.54
C ARG A 65 17.75 10.91 -17.19
N LEU A 66 16.66 10.76 -16.44
CA LEU A 66 15.40 10.19 -16.95
C LEU A 66 14.82 11.04 -18.06
N ARG A 67 14.80 12.37 -17.91
CA ARG A 67 14.33 13.30 -18.94
C ARG A 67 15.09 13.12 -20.25
N GLU A 68 16.41 12.96 -20.19
CA GLU A 68 17.22 12.70 -21.37
C GLU A 68 16.94 11.32 -21.96
N THR A 69 16.96 10.28 -21.12
CA THR A 69 16.84 8.88 -21.57
C THR A 69 15.46 8.57 -22.15
N LEU A 70 14.40 9.19 -21.62
CA LEU A 70 13.01 8.93 -21.98
C LEU A 70 12.42 10.00 -22.93
N SER A 71 13.25 10.92 -23.44
CA SER A 71 12.79 12.04 -24.31
C SER A 71 12.16 11.63 -25.63
N ALA A 72 12.37 10.37 -26.06
CA ALA A 72 11.78 9.83 -27.29
C ALA A 72 10.33 9.35 -27.10
N TYR A 73 9.80 9.32 -25.87
CA TYR A 73 8.45 8.88 -25.57
C TYR A 73 7.53 10.10 -25.37
N ASP A 74 6.54 10.25 -26.24
CA ASP A 74 5.57 11.36 -26.16
C ASP A 74 4.53 11.19 -25.03
N ASN A 75 4.43 9.98 -24.48
CA ASN A 75 3.47 9.62 -23.43
C ASN A 75 4.11 9.39 -22.05
N ILE A 76 5.31 9.96 -21.81
CA ILE A 76 5.96 9.93 -20.50
C ILE A 76 6.14 11.34 -19.97
N GLU A 77 5.65 11.59 -18.77
CA GLU A 77 5.94 12.78 -17.99
C GLU A 77 6.85 12.43 -16.81
N VAL A 78 8.05 12.97 -16.78
CA VAL A 78 8.97 12.81 -15.64
C VAL A 78 8.80 14.01 -14.71
N VAL A 79 8.47 13.73 -13.43
CA VAL A 79 8.19 14.76 -12.42
C VAL A 79 9.21 14.68 -11.30
N HIS A 80 9.89 15.80 -11.00
CA HIS A 80 10.79 15.90 -9.85
C HIS A 80 9.97 16.25 -8.59
N SER A 81 9.59 15.25 -7.80
CA SER A 81 8.76 15.45 -6.62
C SER A 81 8.96 14.33 -5.58
N ASP A 82 8.59 14.63 -4.33
CA ASP A 82 8.33 13.61 -3.33
C ASP A 82 6.94 12.99 -3.58
N ALA A 83 6.90 11.68 -3.79
CA ALA A 83 5.63 10.97 -4.03
C ALA A 83 4.64 11.09 -2.85
N LEU A 84 5.10 11.39 -1.64
CA LEU A 84 4.21 11.66 -0.50
C LEU A 84 3.56 13.05 -0.57
N GLN A 85 4.07 13.95 -1.40
CA GLN A 85 3.59 15.33 -1.56
C GLN A 85 3.02 15.59 -2.96
N TYR A 86 3.11 14.62 -3.86
CA TYR A 86 2.57 14.76 -5.22
C TYR A 86 1.05 14.96 -5.18
N PRO A 87 0.49 15.91 -5.97
CA PRO A 87 -0.93 16.24 -5.96
C PRO A 87 -1.76 15.24 -6.81
N TYR A 88 -1.92 14.01 -6.32
CA TYR A 88 -2.69 12.94 -7.01
C TYR A 88 -4.14 13.33 -7.32
N GLU A 89 -4.69 14.31 -6.60
CA GLU A 89 -6.04 14.87 -6.84
C GLU A 89 -6.17 15.61 -8.18
N THR A 90 -5.07 15.95 -8.83
CA THR A 90 -5.08 16.57 -10.17
C THR A 90 -5.26 15.56 -11.29
N LEU A 91 -5.05 14.28 -10.98
CA LEU A 91 -5.19 13.20 -11.96
C LEU A 91 -6.67 12.78 -12.08
N ASP A 92 -7.05 12.30 -13.25
CA ASP A 92 -8.26 11.52 -13.45
C ASP A 92 -8.08 10.10 -12.86
N ALA A 93 -8.78 9.09 -13.38
CA ALA A 93 -8.56 7.72 -12.94
C ALA A 93 -7.12 7.28 -13.28
N PHE A 94 -6.41 6.69 -12.29
CA PHE A 94 -5.04 6.25 -12.48
C PHE A 94 -4.74 4.93 -11.79
N LYS A 95 -3.71 4.24 -12.30
CA LYS A 95 -3.10 3.05 -11.70
C LYS A 95 -1.71 3.38 -11.18
N VAL A 96 -1.25 2.66 -10.17
CA VAL A 96 0.14 2.77 -9.68
C VAL A 96 0.87 1.49 -10.00
N VAL A 97 2.03 1.60 -10.67
CA VAL A 97 2.96 0.48 -10.89
C VAL A 97 4.35 0.93 -10.48
N ALA A 98 4.94 0.32 -9.44
CA ALA A 98 6.20 0.83 -8.89
C ALA A 98 7.05 -0.24 -8.20
N ASN A 99 8.37 -0.09 -8.34
CA ASN A 99 9.33 -0.75 -7.47
C ASN A 99 9.70 0.19 -6.31
N ILE A 100 8.83 0.24 -5.27
CA ILE A 100 8.93 1.23 -4.19
C ILE A 100 10.14 0.96 -3.28
N PRO A 101 10.93 1.98 -2.92
CA PRO A 101 11.93 1.86 -1.86
C PRO A 101 11.30 1.36 -0.55
N TYR A 102 11.91 0.34 0.07
CA TYR A 102 11.29 -0.40 1.18
C TYR A 102 10.94 0.47 2.39
N TYR A 103 11.72 1.52 2.66
CA TYR A 103 11.53 2.39 3.82
C TYR A 103 10.29 3.27 3.74
N ILE A 104 9.72 3.49 2.53
CA ILE A 104 8.51 4.32 2.32
C ILE A 104 7.30 3.51 1.84
N THR A 105 7.39 2.19 1.71
CA THR A 105 6.30 1.35 1.17
C THR A 105 4.97 1.60 1.90
N THR A 106 4.95 1.49 3.22
CA THR A 106 3.71 1.67 3.99
C THR A 106 3.18 3.11 3.94
N PRO A 107 3.99 4.16 4.14
CA PRO A 107 3.55 5.54 3.93
C PRO A 107 2.97 5.81 2.54
N ILE A 108 3.58 5.29 1.48
CA ILE A 108 3.10 5.47 0.10
C ILE A 108 1.74 4.80 -0.10
N ILE A 109 1.56 3.55 0.33
CA ILE A 109 0.27 2.85 0.21
C ILE A 109 -0.82 3.64 0.93
N PHE A 110 -0.54 4.17 2.12
CA PHE A 110 -1.52 4.96 2.87
C PHE A 110 -1.83 6.30 2.19
N LYS A 111 -0.82 6.97 1.64
CA LYS A 111 -1.00 8.20 0.86
C LYS A 111 -1.87 7.97 -0.37
N LEU A 112 -1.65 6.88 -1.10
CA LEU A 112 -2.44 6.52 -2.28
C LEU A 112 -3.92 6.28 -1.93
N PHE A 113 -4.23 5.66 -0.78
CA PHE A 113 -5.61 5.48 -0.35
C PHE A 113 -6.36 6.78 0.01
N GLU A 114 -5.65 7.87 0.30
CA GLU A 114 -6.28 9.19 0.43
C GLU A 114 -6.93 9.66 -0.88
N HIS A 115 -6.44 9.13 -2.03
CA HIS A 115 -6.92 9.44 -3.38
C HIS A 115 -7.71 8.29 -4.02
N ARG A 116 -8.28 7.38 -3.21
CA ARG A 116 -8.97 6.16 -3.66
C ARG A 116 -10.14 6.37 -4.63
N SER A 117 -10.74 7.56 -4.64
CA SER A 117 -11.80 7.89 -5.60
C SER A 117 -11.33 7.98 -7.06
N ARG A 118 -10.02 8.07 -7.27
CA ARG A 118 -9.38 8.17 -8.60
C ARG A 118 -8.40 7.02 -8.85
N LEU A 119 -7.90 6.41 -7.79
CA LEU A 119 -7.00 5.28 -7.84
C LEU A 119 -7.77 3.99 -8.14
N THR A 120 -7.41 3.27 -9.20
CA THR A 120 -8.10 2.03 -9.60
C THR A 120 -7.35 0.78 -9.17
N SER A 121 -6.02 0.79 -9.25
CA SER A 121 -5.20 -0.34 -8.75
C SER A 121 -3.79 0.08 -8.35
N ILE A 122 -3.14 -0.76 -7.54
CA ILE A 122 -1.74 -0.61 -7.11
C ILE A 122 -1.02 -1.93 -7.40
N THR A 123 0.06 -1.89 -8.20
CA THR A 123 0.95 -3.03 -8.42
C THR A 123 2.35 -2.65 -7.98
N VAL A 124 2.82 -3.24 -6.89
CA VAL A 124 4.07 -2.80 -6.28
C VAL A 124 4.97 -3.95 -5.88
N THR A 125 6.28 -3.71 -6.04
CA THR A 125 7.30 -4.58 -5.46
C THR A 125 7.59 -4.12 -4.04
N VAL A 126 7.43 -5.02 -3.07
CA VAL A 126 7.65 -4.77 -1.64
C VAL A 126 8.49 -5.89 -1.03
N GLN A 127 9.05 -5.71 0.17
CA GLN A 127 9.69 -6.81 0.88
C GLN A 127 8.71 -7.96 1.11
N ARG A 128 9.18 -9.20 1.00
CA ARG A 128 8.35 -10.41 1.17
C ARG A 128 7.57 -10.43 2.49
N GLU A 129 8.15 -9.92 3.57
CA GLU A 129 7.44 -9.79 4.85
C GLU A 129 6.27 -8.81 4.76
N VAL A 130 6.47 -7.65 4.10
CA VAL A 130 5.41 -6.65 3.92
C VAL A 130 4.29 -7.21 3.04
N ALA A 131 4.64 -7.94 1.97
CA ALA A 131 3.65 -8.61 1.12
C ALA A 131 2.78 -9.59 1.91
N ARG A 132 3.41 -10.42 2.78
CA ARG A 132 2.67 -11.35 3.66
C ARG A 132 1.71 -10.61 4.58
N ARG A 133 2.14 -9.49 5.16
CA ARG A 133 1.29 -8.66 6.03
C ARG A 133 0.12 -8.04 5.28
N ILE A 134 0.31 -7.63 4.04
CA ILE A 134 -0.75 -7.06 3.19
C ILE A 134 -1.86 -8.08 2.94
N VAL A 135 -1.52 -9.35 2.63
CA VAL A 135 -2.50 -10.39 2.28
C VAL A 135 -2.94 -11.25 3.46
N ALA A 136 -2.43 -10.99 4.67
CA ALA A 136 -2.72 -11.81 5.84
C ALA A 136 -4.18 -11.69 6.27
N GLY A 137 -4.81 -12.83 6.59
CA GLY A 137 -6.11 -12.91 7.27
C GLY A 137 -5.98 -12.98 8.80
N PRO A 138 -7.12 -12.93 9.52
CA PRO A 138 -7.17 -13.05 10.97
C PRO A 138 -6.51 -14.32 11.52
N GLY A 139 -6.00 -14.25 12.75
CA GLY A 139 -5.44 -15.39 13.50
C GLY A 139 -3.93 -15.58 13.36
N GLY A 140 -3.28 -14.86 12.45
CA GLY A 140 -1.84 -14.98 12.17
C GLY A 140 -0.99 -13.83 12.70
N LYS A 141 0.32 -14.09 12.89
CA LYS A 141 1.28 -13.05 13.31
C LYS A 141 1.48 -11.93 12.30
N ASP A 142 1.23 -12.18 11.03
CA ASP A 142 1.41 -11.21 9.94
C ASP A 142 0.18 -10.29 9.79
N TYR A 143 -0.97 -10.69 10.35
CA TYR A 143 -2.18 -9.87 10.35
C TYR A 143 -2.08 -8.66 11.27
N GLY A 144 -2.58 -7.51 10.80
CA GLY A 144 -2.52 -6.26 11.56
C GLY A 144 -3.10 -5.06 10.84
N VAL A 145 -2.72 -3.86 11.29
CA VAL A 145 -3.22 -2.59 10.74
C VAL A 145 -3.06 -2.50 9.22
N LEU A 146 -1.89 -2.93 8.68
CA LEU A 146 -1.64 -2.89 7.24
C LEU A 146 -2.57 -3.84 6.48
N SER A 147 -2.79 -5.05 6.99
CA SER A 147 -3.72 -6.03 6.40
C SER A 147 -5.14 -5.46 6.31
N LEU A 148 -5.64 -4.98 7.45
CA LEU A 148 -7.00 -4.43 7.56
C LEU A 148 -7.19 -3.19 6.68
N MET A 149 -6.21 -2.27 6.66
CA MET A 149 -6.32 -1.07 5.86
C MET A 149 -6.31 -1.37 4.36
N VAL A 150 -5.39 -2.24 3.91
CA VAL A 150 -5.33 -2.60 2.48
C VAL A 150 -6.60 -3.35 2.07
N GLN A 151 -7.07 -4.31 2.88
CA GLN A 151 -8.26 -5.12 2.57
C GLN A 151 -9.58 -4.33 2.71
N TYR A 152 -9.58 -3.24 3.46
CA TYR A 152 -10.73 -2.33 3.52
C TYR A 152 -10.88 -1.51 2.23
N TYR A 153 -9.76 -1.07 1.63
CA TYR A 153 -9.80 -0.24 0.42
C TYR A 153 -9.68 -1.03 -0.89
N GLY A 154 -9.19 -2.27 -0.83
CA GLY A 154 -8.98 -3.07 -2.04
C GLY A 154 -8.77 -4.55 -1.76
N GLN A 155 -8.74 -5.33 -2.82
CA GLN A 155 -8.47 -6.77 -2.79
C GLN A 155 -7.00 -7.04 -3.12
N PRO A 156 -6.14 -7.29 -2.12
CA PRO A 156 -4.74 -7.59 -2.37
C PRO A 156 -4.53 -9.04 -2.83
N LYS A 157 -3.61 -9.20 -3.78
CA LYS A 157 -3.11 -10.49 -4.23
C LYS A 157 -1.60 -10.48 -4.30
N LEU A 158 -0.94 -11.48 -3.68
CA LEU A 158 0.48 -11.72 -3.88
C LEU A 158 0.62 -12.43 -5.23
N GLU A 159 1.17 -11.75 -6.23
CA GLU A 159 1.28 -12.27 -7.58
C GLU A 159 2.47 -13.24 -7.70
N PHE A 160 3.65 -12.84 -7.23
CA PHE A 160 4.83 -13.71 -7.23
C PHE A 160 5.94 -13.18 -6.33
N ILE A 161 6.87 -14.08 -5.98
CA ILE A 161 8.09 -13.75 -5.25
C ILE A 161 9.18 -13.30 -6.22
N VAL A 162 9.92 -12.25 -5.84
CA VAL A 162 11.07 -11.72 -6.59
C VAL A 162 12.33 -12.03 -5.79
N PRO A 163 13.23 -12.89 -6.32
CA PRO A 163 14.49 -13.20 -5.66
C PRO A 163 15.35 -11.94 -5.50
N ARG A 164 16.04 -11.80 -4.38
CA ARG A 164 16.93 -10.67 -4.11
C ARG A 164 18.01 -10.46 -5.19
N GLY A 165 18.42 -11.53 -5.89
CA GLY A 165 19.38 -11.46 -6.99
C GLY A 165 18.92 -10.68 -8.21
N ALA A 166 17.61 -10.36 -8.32
CA ALA A 166 17.04 -9.53 -9.39
C ALA A 166 17.31 -8.03 -9.23
N PHE A 167 17.90 -7.62 -8.12
CA PHE A 167 18.15 -6.21 -7.79
C PHE A 167 19.65 -5.85 -7.76
N ARG A 168 19.96 -4.59 -8.02
CA ARG A 168 21.28 -4.00 -7.81
C ARG A 168 21.13 -2.64 -7.09
N PRO A 169 21.84 -2.42 -5.97
CA PRO A 169 22.56 -3.44 -5.18
C PRO A 169 21.61 -4.54 -4.68
N VAL A 170 22.16 -5.72 -4.34
CA VAL A 170 21.36 -6.85 -3.87
C VAL A 170 20.82 -6.57 -2.46
N PRO A 171 19.49 -6.61 -2.23
CA PRO A 171 18.92 -6.40 -0.90
C PRO A 171 19.18 -7.60 0.03
N LYS A 172 18.93 -7.40 1.33
CA LYS A 172 19.12 -8.45 2.35
C LYS A 172 18.06 -9.56 2.28
N VAL A 173 16.88 -9.26 1.75
CA VAL A 173 15.71 -10.15 1.74
C VAL A 173 15.08 -10.20 0.35
N ASP A 174 14.35 -11.27 0.07
CA ASP A 174 13.54 -11.38 -1.12
C ASP A 174 12.38 -10.36 -1.08
N SER A 175 11.89 -10.01 -2.25
CA SER A 175 10.72 -9.18 -2.46
C SER A 175 9.54 -10.01 -2.96
N ALA A 176 8.41 -9.36 -3.12
CA ALA A 176 7.25 -9.90 -3.80
C ALA A 176 6.53 -8.78 -4.55
N VAL A 177 5.89 -9.13 -5.65
CA VAL A 177 4.94 -8.25 -6.32
C VAL A 177 3.55 -8.51 -5.73
N VAL A 178 2.91 -7.43 -5.29
CA VAL A 178 1.53 -7.41 -4.81
C VAL A 178 0.71 -6.54 -5.74
N HIS A 179 -0.42 -7.06 -6.18
CA HIS A 179 -1.46 -6.32 -6.87
C HIS A 179 -2.63 -6.07 -5.91
N ILE A 180 -3.15 -4.85 -5.90
CA ILE A 180 -4.30 -4.45 -5.08
C ILE A 180 -5.31 -3.81 -6.04
N GLU A 181 -6.41 -4.49 -6.29
CA GLU A 181 -7.56 -3.93 -7.01
C GLU A 181 -8.40 -3.13 -6.03
N LEU A 182 -8.70 -1.85 -6.34
CA LEU A 182 -9.46 -1.01 -5.42
C LEU A 182 -10.94 -1.41 -5.44
N HIS A 183 -11.57 -1.44 -4.26
CA HIS A 183 -13.01 -1.63 -4.16
C HIS A 183 -13.76 -0.34 -4.54
N GLU A 184 -14.86 -0.48 -5.26
CA GLU A 184 -15.82 0.63 -5.43
C GLU A 184 -16.43 1.06 -4.10
N ASN A 185 -16.76 0.08 -3.26
CA ASN A 185 -17.27 0.28 -1.90
C ASN A 185 -16.50 -0.63 -0.93
N PRO A 186 -16.19 -0.16 0.28
CA PRO A 186 -15.56 -1.00 1.29
C PRO A 186 -16.39 -2.26 1.60
N PRO A 187 -15.76 -3.40 1.94
CA PRO A 187 -16.45 -4.67 2.20
C PRO A 187 -17.30 -4.65 3.47
N VAL A 188 -17.09 -3.67 4.35
CA VAL A 188 -17.88 -3.42 5.55
C VAL A 188 -18.28 -1.95 5.62
N ALA A 189 -19.52 -1.69 5.98
CA ALA A 189 -19.99 -0.34 6.29
C ALA A 189 -19.63 0.01 7.74
N VAL A 190 -19.16 1.24 7.96
CA VAL A 190 -18.86 1.80 9.28
C VAL A 190 -19.39 3.23 9.38
N ARG A 191 -19.85 3.64 10.55
CA ARG A 191 -20.42 4.98 10.76
C ARG A 191 -19.38 6.09 10.67
N ASP A 192 -18.15 5.81 11.10
CA ASP A 192 -17.00 6.73 11.02
C ASP A 192 -15.72 5.95 10.69
N GLU A 193 -15.25 6.12 9.46
CA GLU A 193 -14.03 5.47 8.95
C GLU A 193 -12.77 5.86 9.74
N ARG A 194 -12.66 7.12 10.16
CA ARG A 194 -11.49 7.59 10.93
C ARG A 194 -11.47 6.96 12.31
N PHE A 195 -12.64 6.86 12.94
CA PHE A 195 -12.77 6.21 14.23
C PHE A 195 -12.51 4.70 14.12
N PHE A 196 -13.04 4.03 13.11
CA PHE A 196 -12.78 2.62 12.82
C PHE A 196 -11.28 2.31 12.76
N PHE A 197 -10.51 3.07 11.97
CA PHE A 197 -9.07 2.89 11.92
C PHE A 197 -8.36 3.29 13.21
N ARG A 198 -8.89 4.23 13.98
CA ARG A 198 -8.38 4.56 15.32
C ARG A 198 -8.54 3.38 16.27
N VAL A 199 -9.69 2.71 16.28
CA VAL A 199 -9.95 1.50 17.08
C VAL A 199 -8.96 0.40 16.69
N ILE A 200 -8.80 0.10 15.40
CA ILE A 200 -7.85 -0.89 14.88
C ILE A 200 -6.42 -0.55 15.34
N LYS A 201 -5.93 0.66 15.08
CA LYS A 201 -4.58 1.08 15.44
C LYS A 201 -4.33 0.95 16.94
N THR A 202 -5.33 1.32 17.76
CA THR A 202 -5.24 1.21 19.23
C THR A 202 -5.19 -0.24 19.66
N ALA A 203 -6.05 -1.10 19.13
CA ALA A 203 -6.07 -2.53 19.43
C ALA A 203 -4.73 -3.22 19.11
N PHE A 204 -4.11 -2.87 17.97
CA PHE A 204 -2.81 -3.42 17.55
C PHE A 204 -1.59 -2.74 18.17
N SER A 205 -1.75 -1.62 18.87
CA SER A 205 -0.63 -0.95 19.56
C SER A 205 -0.01 -1.82 20.67
N GLN A 206 -0.79 -2.74 21.23
CA GLN A 206 -0.38 -3.67 22.28
C GLN A 206 -0.72 -5.12 21.92
N ARG A 207 -0.13 -5.64 20.83
CA ARG A 207 -0.44 -6.96 20.24
C ARG A 207 -0.55 -8.12 21.23
N ARG A 208 0.26 -8.14 22.30
CA ARG A 208 0.27 -9.20 23.30
C ARG A 208 -0.82 -9.05 24.37
N LYS A 209 -1.53 -7.96 24.42
CA LYS A 209 -2.62 -7.71 25.38
C LYS A 209 -3.96 -8.15 24.84
N MET A 210 -4.86 -8.54 25.76
CA MET A 210 -6.29 -8.73 25.45
C MET A 210 -6.93 -7.41 25.03
N LEU A 211 -7.99 -7.48 24.24
CA LEU A 211 -8.74 -6.31 23.75
C LEU A 211 -9.22 -5.40 24.88
N LEU A 212 -9.71 -6.01 25.97
CA LEU A 212 -10.10 -5.28 27.20
C LEU A 212 -9.02 -4.30 27.66
N ASN A 213 -7.75 -4.69 27.60
CA ASN A 213 -6.64 -3.85 28.05
C ASN A 213 -6.12 -2.91 26.95
N ALA A 214 -6.06 -3.40 25.71
CA ALA A 214 -5.55 -2.63 24.58
C ALA A 214 -6.45 -1.44 24.22
N LEU A 215 -7.78 -1.57 24.40
CA LEU A 215 -8.77 -0.57 24.02
C LEU A 215 -9.22 0.35 25.17
N ARG A 216 -8.70 0.19 26.39
CA ARG A 216 -8.97 1.14 27.51
C ARG A 216 -8.79 2.61 27.15
N PRO A 217 -7.82 3.01 26.32
CA PRO A 217 -7.68 4.41 25.91
C PRO A 217 -8.84 4.94 25.04
N ILE A 218 -9.68 4.06 24.48
CA ILE A 218 -10.84 4.44 23.66
C ILE A 218 -12.05 4.70 24.54
N SER A 219 -12.34 3.80 25.51
CA SER A 219 -13.50 3.91 26.37
C SER A 219 -13.27 3.29 27.75
N GLY A 220 -13.84 3.90 28.79
CA GLY A 220 -13.80 3.36 30.15
C GLY A 220 -14.70 2.12 30.34
N ASP A 221 -15.79 2.01 29.58
CA ASP A 221 -16.76 0.91 29.57
C ASP A 221 -16.46 -0.16 28.51
N ILE A 222 -15.20 -0.25 28.07
CA ILE A 222 -14.78 -1.14 26.96
C ILE A 222 -15.21 -2.61 27.13
N LYS A 223 -15.30 -3.11 28.36
CA LYS A 223 -15.74 -4.48 28.62
C LYS A 223 -17.17 -4.71 28.16
N GLU A 224 -18.07 -3.78 28.50
CA GLU A 224 -19.48 -3.83 28.14
C GLU A 224 -19.65 -3.68 26.62
N ARG A 225 -18.92 -2.74 26.00
CA ARG A 225 -18.95 -2.53 24.56
C ARG A 225 -18.48 -3.75 23.76
N LEU A 226 -17.44 -4.44 24.22
CA LEU A 226 -16.99 -5.69 23.58
C LEU A 226 -18.08 -6.76 23.65
N ILE A 227 -18.75 -6.91 24.83
CA ILE A 227 -19.84 -7.87 24.99
C ILE A 227 -21.05 -7.52 24.10
N LEU A 228 -21.44 -6.24 24.02
CA LEU A 228 -22.53 -5.77 23.16
C LEU A 228 -22.20 -6.00 21.66
N ALA A 229 -20.95 -5.84 21.26
CA ALA A 229 -20.49 -6.16 19.92
C ALA A 229 -20.39 -7.69 19.65
N GLY A 230 -20.65 -8.54 20.65
CA GLY A 230 -20.54 -10.00 20.56
C GLY A 230 -19.10 -10.51 20.57
N ILE A 231 -18.16 -9.74 21.14
CA ILE A 231 -16.73 -10.05 21.17
C ILE A 231 -16.29 -10.40 22.59
N ASP A 232 -15.63 -11.55 22.76
CA ASP A 232 -15.02 -11.93 24.04
C ASP A 232 -13.89 -10.94 24.39
N PRO A 233 -13.97 -10.22 25.55
CA PRO A 233 -12.95 -9.26 25.99
C PRO A 233 -11.55 -9.85 26.20
N ALA A 234 -11.42 -11.17 26.37
CA ALA A 234 -10.16 -11.87 26.52
C ALA A 234 -9.42 -12.11 25.19
N ARG A 235 -10.08 -11.97 24.07
CA ARG A 235 -9.48 -12.10 22.73
C ARG A 235 -8.39 -11.04 22.50
N ARG A 236 -7.52 -11.31 21.52
CA ARG A 236 -6.51 -10.35 21.05
C ARG A 236 -6.91 -9.75 19.71
N ALA A 237 -6.38 -8.57 19.39
CA ALA A 237 -6.67 -7.85 18.15
C ALA A 237 -6.46 -8.71 16.89
N GLU A 238 -5.41 -9.52 16.86
CA GLU A 238 -5.07 -10.36 15.70
C GLU A 238 -6.09 -11.47 15.40
N THR A 239 -7.00 -11.77 16.31
CA THR A 239 -8.03 -12.79 16.11
C THR A 239 -9.34 -12.23 15.55
N LEU A 240 -9.52 -10.91 15.53
CA LEU A 240 -10.75 -10.27 15.04
C LEU A 240 -10.76 -10.17 13.53
N SER A 241 -11.91 -10.44 12.93
CA SER A 241 -12.17 -10.13 11.52
C SER A 241 -12.43 -8.64 11.32
N MET A 242 -12.50 -8.20 10.05
CA MET A 242 -12.84 -6.82 9.71
C MET A 242 -14.28 -6.47 10.13
N GLU A 243 -15.21 -7.41 9.96
CA GLU A 243 -16.61 -7.28 10.35
C GLU A 243 -16.76 -7.13 11.87
N GLU A 244 -15.97 -7.85 12.64
CA GLU A 244 -15.94 -7.73 14.11
C GLU A 244 -15.39 -6.37 14.53
N PHE A 245 -14.33 -5.85 13.86
CA PHE A 245 -13.85 -4.50 14.10
C PHE A 245 -14.87 -3.43 13.72
N ALA A 246 -15.61 -3.61 12.62
CA ALA A 246 -16.65 -2.67 12.19
C ALA A 246 -17.78 -2.59 13.23
N LYS A 247 -18.31 -3.75 13.68
CA LYS A 247 -19.32 -3.82 14.75
C LYS A 247 -18.84 -3.15 16.04
N LEU A 248 -17.61 -3.45 16.46
CA LEU A 248 -17.03 -2.86 17.66
C LEU A 248 -16.86 -1.34 17.55
N SER A 249 -16.41 -0.86 16.39
CA SER A 249 -16.28 0.57 16.13
C SER A 249 -17.63 1.28 16.24
N ASP A 250 -18.67 0.75 15.61
CA ASP A 250 -20.00 1.34 15.63
C ASP A 250 -20.64 1.30 17.03
N GLU A 251 -20.39 0.23 17.79
CA GLU A 251 -20.83 0.12 19.18
C GLU A 251 -20.14 1.15 20.07
N LEU A 252 -18.85 1.38 19.88
CA LEU A 252 -18.07 2.39 20.62
C LEU A 252 -18.46 3.84 20.28
N LEU A 253 -19.05 4.09 19.10
CA LEU A 253 -19.59 5.40 18.71
C LEU A 253 -20.99 5.65 19.29
N SER A 254 -21.74 4.60 19.61
CA SER A 254 -23.06 4.71 20.20
C SER A 254 -22.92 5.26 21.62
N LYS A 255 -23.16 6.56 21.80
CA LYS A 255 -23.33 7.18 23.14
C LYS A 255 -24.70 6.76 23.67
N HIS A 256 -24.75 6.46 24.96
CA HIS A 256 -26.02 6.33 25.68
C HIS A 256 -26.77 7.64 25.72
#